data_9db0dfe0ffd36a878edbffd738c2f7bc
#
_entry.id   9db0dfe0ffd36a878edbffd738c2f7bc
#
_cell.length_a   1.000
_cell.length_b   1.000
_cell.length_c   1.000
_cell.angle_alpha   90.00
_cell.angle_beta   90.00
_cell.angle_gamma   90.00
#
_symmetry.space_group_name_H-M   'P 1'
#
loop_
_entity.id
_entity.type
_entity.pdbx_description
1 polymer ?
#
loop_
_entity_poly.entity_id
_entity_poly.type
_entity_poly.pdbx_seq_one_letter_code
_entity_poly.pdbx_strand_id
1 'polypeptide(L)'
;MDDLTQVKVKADGHVATVTMDNPPVNALSRTMNDELTLALDRISETDEIRVVVLTAAGKVFCAGADLKGRAENIKGPGDFMAHNRRTRECFHAIRECAKPVVCAINGAALGSGLAMAASSDVLIASEKASLGLPEVDVGLLGGCRHAMRLFSHSRLRRMALTGMRVDGAELYRLGVVEACVPPEALMPKALEIARTIASKSPVSTRMGKHTLNVIEDMSLRDGYRYEQDMTAQIGKTDDAREAQRAFAEKRAPVFTGR
;
A
#
# COMPACT_ATOMS: atom_id res chain seq x y z
N MET A 1 15.22 12.64 3.76
CA MET A 1 14.08 12.24 4.63
C MET A 1 14.57 11.80 6.01
N ASP A 2 15.68 12.37 6.45
CA ASP A 2 16.36 12.00 7.71
C ASP A 2 15.69 12.61 8.96
N ASP A 3 14.62 13.35 8.76
CA ASP A 3 13.81 14.03 9.78
C ASP A 3 12.69 13.14 10.36
N LEU A 4 12.51 11.91 9.83
CA LEU A 4 11.49 10.97 10.29
C LEU A 4 12.06 10.04 11.38
N THR A 5 11.24 9.75 12.39
CA THR A 5 11.65 8.99 13.59
C THR A 5 11.11 7.56 13.62
N GLN A 6 9.89 7.34 13.15
CA GLN A 6 9.19 6.05 13.11
C GLN A 6 9.02 5.49 11.70
N VAL A 7 9.41 6.26 10.68
CA VAL A 7 9.41 5.85 9.29
C VAL A 7 10.78 6.09 8.68
N LYS A 8 11.34 5.08 8.06
CA LYS A 8 12.64 5.17 7.36
C LYS A 8 12.42 5.05 5.87
N VAL A 9 13.03 5.94 5.09
CA VAL A 9 12.95 5.91 3.63
C VAL A 9 14.34 5.74 3.05
N LYS A 10 14.52 4.70 2.22
CA LYS A 10 15.77 4.44 1.49
C LYS A 10 15.45 4.31 0.01
N ALA A 11 16.10 5.11 -0.82
CA ALA A 11 16.04 4.99 -2.28
C ALA A 11 17.21 4.13 -2.81
N ASP A 12 16.90 3.27 -3.79
CA ASP A 12 17.87 2.49 -4.58
C ASP A 12 17.41 2.56 -6.05
N GLY A 13 18.10 3.35 -6.85
CA GLY A 13 17.67 3.69 -8.20
C GLY A 13 16.27 4.30 -8.18
N HIS A 14 15.34 3.71 -8.92
CA HIS A 14 13.96 4.18 -9.03
C HIS A 14 13.00 3.59 -7.97
N VAL A 15 13.50 2.84 -7.00
CA VAL A 15 12.70 2.17 -5.96
C VAL A 15 12.93 2.86 -4.62
N ALA A 16 11.87 3.34 -3.97
CA ALA A 16 11.91 3.79 -2.58
C ALA A 16 11.39 2.68 -1.66
N THR A 17 12.17 2.29 -0.67
CA THR A 17 11.72 1.41 0.42
C THR A 17 11.32 2.26 1.61
N VAL A 18 10.05 2.18 1.99
CA VAL A 18 9.47 2.83 3.18
C VAL A 18 9.30 1.78 4.25
N THR A 19 9.99 1.94 5.37
CA THR A 19 10.01 0.99 6.48
C THR A 19 9.41 1.62 7.72
N MET A 20 8.30 1.08 8.22
CA MET A 20 7.76 1.43 9.53
C MET A 20 8.67 0.87 10.63
N ASP A 21 9.05 1.68 11.60
CA ASP A 21 9.97 1.31 12.70
C ASP A 21 9.55 1.96 14.01
N ASN A 22 8.47 1.43 14.60
CA ASN A 22 7.96 1.83 15.91
C ASN A 22 7.85 0.59 16.82
N PRO A 23 8.99 0.16 17.41
CA PRO A 23 9.02 -1.05 18.25
C PRO A 23 8.12 -0.93 19.48
N PRO A 24 7.64 -2.08 20.05
CA PRO A 24 7.99 -3.44 19.63
C PRO A 24 7.11 -4.02 18.53
N VAL A 25 5.97 -3.40 18.18
CA VAL A 25 4.92 -4.01 17.33
C VAL A 25 4.42 -3.10 16.20
N ASN A 26 5.10 -2.02 15.94
CA ASN A 26 4.73 -1.06 14.89
C ASN A 26 3.27 -0.59 15.00
N ALA A 27 2.80 -0.35 16.24
CA ALA A 27 1.48 0.21 16.45
C ALA A 27 1.39 1.58 15.77
N LEU A 28 0.28 1.83 15.07
CA LEU A 28 0.07 3.06 14.31
C LEU A 28 -0.18 4.24 15.25
N SER A 29 0.90 4.87 15.69
CA SER A 29 0.91 6.05 16.54
C SER A 29 0.51 7.30 15.75
N ARG A 30 0.31 8.41 16.46
CA ARG A 30 0.11 9.73 15.82
C ARG A 30 1.29 10.10 14.92
N THR A 31 2.51 9.97 15.45
CA THR A 31 3.75 10.25 14.72
C THR A 31 3.88 9.40 13.46
N MET A 32 3.65 8.08 13.57
CA MET A 32 3.73 7.19 12.41
C MET A 32 2.69 7.54 11.33
N ASN A 33 1.46 7.92 11.72
CA ASN A 33 0.45 8.42 10.76
C ASN A 33 0.96 9.63 9.98
N ASP A 34 1.47 10.64 10.71
CA ASP A 34 1.94 11.89 10.11
C ASP A 34 3.18 11.65 9.23
N GLU A 35 4.12 10.84 9.70
CA GLU A 35 5.36 10.53 8.97
C GLU A 35 5.14 9.66 7.74
N LEU A 36 4.24 8.68 7.78
CA LEU A 36 3.89 7.87 6.60
C LEU A 36 3.24 8.74 5.51
N THR A 37 2.28 9.59 5.91
CA THR A 37 1.65 10.53 4.99
C THR A 37 2.69 11.43 4.34
N LEU A 38 3.52 12.10 5.14
CA LEU A 38 4.56 13.00 4.66
C LEU A 38 5.58 12.29 3.75
N ALA A 39 6.00 11.07 4.10
CA ALA A 39 6.95 10.30 3.30
C ALA A 39 6.38 9.98 1.91
N LEU A 40 5.11 9.55 1.84
CA LEU A 40 4.45 9.20 0.58
C LEU A 40 4.15 10.44 -0.28
N ASP A 41 3.80 11.57 0.34
CA ASP A 41 3.62 12.85 -0.36
C ASP A 41 4.95 13.30 -1.00
N ARG A 42 6.04 13.31 -0.22
CA ARG A 42 7.38 13.64 -0.73
C ARG A 42 7.83 12.70 -1.87
N ILE A 43 7.57 11.40 -1.74
CA ILE A 43 7.87 10.41 -2.79
C ILE A 43 7.02 10.68 -4.04
N SER A 44 5.76 11.05 -3.88
CA SER A 44 4.86 11.37 -4.99
C SER A 44 5.38 12.51 -5.86
N GLU A 45 6.06 13.49 -5.25
CA GLU A 45 6.66 14.64 -5.93
C GLU A 45 8.11 14.39 -6.44
N THR A 46 8.71 13.25 -6.07
CA THR A 46 10.09 12.91 -6.48
C THR A 46 10.08 12.17 -7.81
N ASP A 47 10.52 12.80 -8.89
CA ASP A 47 10.47 12.24 -10.25
C ASP A 47 11.38 11.02 -10.43
N GLU A 48 12.51 10.95 -9.74
CA GLU A 48 13.45 9.84 -9.78
C GLU A 48 12.86 8.54 -9.23
N ILE A 49 11.88 8.63 -8.32
CA ILE A 49 11.22 7.46 -7.75
C ILE A 49 10.01 7.08 -8.63
N ARG A 50 9.94 5.81 -8.99
CA ARG A 50 8.90 5.24 -9.85
C ARG A 50 7.99 4.23 -9.14
N VAL A 51 8.45 3.70 -8.00
CA VAL A 51 7.72 2.69 -7.23
C VAL A 51 8.15 2.71 -5.76
N VAL A 52 7.22 2.36 -4.88
CA VAL A 52 7.44 2.23 -3.43
C VAL A 52 7.37 0.77 -3.02
N VAL A 53 8.25 0.33 -2.12
CA VAL A 53 8.09 -0.90 -1.34
C VAL A 53 7.78 -0.48 0.10
N LEU A 54 6.59 -0.82 0.59
CA LEU A 54 6.18 -0.58 1.98
C LEU A 54 6.39 -1.84 2.82
N THR A 55 7.14 -1.74 3.91
CA THR A 55 7.40 -2.84 4.83
C THR A 55 7.57 -2.33 6.27
N ALA A 56 7.93 -3.22 7.20
CA ALA A 56 8.15 -2.85 8.59
C ALA A 56 9.41 -3.51 9.18
N ALA A 57 10.02 -2.85 10.13
CA ALA A 57 11.11 -3.41 10.93
C ALA A 57 10.59 -4.43 11.95
N GLY A 58 11.45 -5.35 12.37
CA GLY A 58 11.14 -6.37 13.38
C GLY A 58 10.25 -7.51 12.87
N LYS A 59 9.47 -8.10 13.77
CA LYS A 59 8.69 -9.33 13.51
C LYS A 59 7.20 -9.08 13.19
N VAL A 60 6.73 -7.85 13.36
CA VAL A 60 5.32 -7.47 13.20
C VAL A 60 5.25 -6.37 12.15
N PHE A 61 4.35 -6.52 11.17
CA PHE A 61 4.13 -5.47 10.19
C PHE A 61 3.48 -4.25 10.87
N CYS A 62 2.30 -4.43 11.46
CA CYS A 62 1.65 -3.42 12.30
C CYS A 62 0.55 -4.09 13.13
N ALA A 63 0.59 -3.93 14.46
CA ALA A 63 -0.38 -4.54 15.38
C ALA A 63 -1.73 -3.82 15.45
N GLY A 64 -1.92 -2.75 14.66
CA GLY A 64 -3.13 -1.92 14.66
C GLY A 64 -2.89 -0.54 15.25
N ALA A 65 -3.97 0.16 15.60
CA ALA A 65 -3.90 1.49 16.18
C ALA A 65 -3.21 1.46 17.56
N ASP A 66 -2.43 2.50 17.86
CA ASP A 66 -1.88 2.73 19.20
C ASP A 66 -2.99 3.15 20.16
N LEU A 67 -3.62 2.16 20.82
CA LEU A 67 -4.74 2.39 21.74
C LEU A 67 -4.33 3.21 22.97
N LYS A 68 -3.09 3.04 23.45
CA LYS A 68 -2.56 3.81 24.59
C LYS A 68 -2.37 5.27 24.23
N GLY A 69 -1.63 5.54 23.17
CA GLY A 69 -1.44 6.92 22.66
C GLY A 69 -2.76 7.57 22.23
N ARG A 70 -3.72 6.81 21.70
CA ARG A 70 -5.07 7.29 21.41
C ARG A 70 -5.79 7.78 22.66
N ALA A 71 -5.78 7.01 23.75
CA ALA A 71 -6.41 7.40 25.03
C ALA A 71 -5.77 8.67 25.62
N GLU A 72 -4.46 8.83 25.47
CA GLU A 72 -3.73 10.02 25.92
C GLU A 72 -4.01 11.27 25.07
N ASN A 73 -4.30 11.11 23.78
CA ASN A 73 -4.48 12.22 22.83
C ASN A 73 -5.94 12.66 22.65
N ILE A 74 -6.93 11.84 23.04
CA ILE A 74 -8.36 12.19 22.93
C ILE A 74 -8.85 12.64 24.30
N LYS A 75 -8.93 13.95 24.50
CA LYS A 75 -9.29 14.60 25.79
C LYS A 75 -10.55 15.42 25.74
N GLY A 76 -11.02 15.81 24.56
CA GLY A 76 -12.14 16.72 24.43
C GLY A 76 -12.89 16.62 23.10
N PRO A 77 -13.91 17.46 22.94
CA PRO A 77 -14.68 17.54 21.70
C PRO A 77 -13.78 17.86 20.51
N GLY A 78 -13.95 17.13 19.41
CA GLY A 78 -13.17 17.30 18.19
C GLY A 78 -11.91 16.44 18.10
N ASP A 79 -11.29 16.04 19.20
CA ASP A 79 -10.04 15.23 19.18
C ASP A 79 -10.26 13.87 18.50
N PHE A 80 -11.39 13.24 18.75
CA PHE A 80 -11.76 11.98 18.11
C PHE A 80 -11.89 12.12 16.59
N MET A 81 -12.55 13.19 16.14
CA MET A 81 -12.71 13.48 14.72
C MET A 81 -11.37 13.80 14.05
N ALA A 82 -10.50 14.55 14.73
CA ALA A 82 -9.15 14.86 14.27
C ALA A 82 -8.29 13.60 14.15
N HIS A 83 -8.36 12.69 15.16
CA HIS A 83 -7.69 11.39 15.11
C HIS A 83 -8.16 10.54 13.92
N ASN A 84 -9.47 10.39 13.74
CA ASN A 84 -10.04 9.61 12.64
C ASN A 84 -9.66 10.18 11.27
N ARG A 85 -9.65 11.52 11.13
CA ARG A 85 -9.23 12.18 9.89
C ARG A 85 -7.77 11.86 9.58
N ARG A 86 -6.85 12.02 10.56
CA ARG A 86 -5.43 11.71 10.39
C ARG A 86 -5.21 10.26 9.97
N THR A 87 -5.85 9.31 10.65
CA THR A 87 -5.72 7.87 10.30
C THR A 87 -6.26 7.57 8.91
N ARG A 88 -7.36 8.19 8.51
CA ARG A 88 -7.93 8.05 7.17
C ARG A 88 -6.97 8.58 6.10
N GLU A 89 -6.42 9.78 6.31
CA GLU A 89 -5.47 10.38 5.37
C GLU A 89 -4.19 9.54 5.20
N CYS A 90 -3.71 8.89 6.26
CA CYS A 90 -2.58 7.97 6.16
C CYS A 90 -2.87 6.78 5.22
N PHE A 91 -4.07 6.20 5.27
CA PHE A 91 -4.44 5.13 4.35
C PHE A 91 -4.66 5.65 2.92
N HIS A 92 -5.24 6.83 2.78
CA HIS A 92 -5.39 7.50 1.49
C HIS A 92 -4.04 7.86 0.88
N ALA A 93 -3.06 8.33 1.67
CA ALA A 93 -1.72 8.61 1.17
C ALA A 93 -1.05 7.38 0.53
N ILE A 94 -1.31 6.16 1.04
CA ILE A 94 -0.82 4.91 0.40
C ILE A 94 -1.56 4.68 -0.93
N ARG A 95 -2.89 4.75 -0.92
CA ARG A 95 -3.74 4.48 -2.09
C ARG A 95 -3.51 5.51 -3.20
N GLU A 96 -3.42 6.78 -2.83
CA GLU A 96 -3.34 7.93 -3.74
C GLU A 96 -1.91 8.34 -4.08
N CYS A 97 -0.90 7.71 -3.44
CA CYS A 97 0.50 7.90 -3.82
C CYS A 97 0.64 7.84 -5.35
N ALA A 98 1.28 8.84 -5.94
CA ALA A 98 1.46 8.90 -7.38
C ALA A 98 2.32 7.74 -7.95
N LYS A 99 2.98 6.99 -7.07
CA LYS A 99 3.81 5.84 -7.44
C LYS A 99 3.11 4.54 -7.00
N PRO A 100 3.16 3.45 -7.79
CA PRO A 100 2.71 2.14 -7.33
C PRO A 100 3.38 1.73 -6.02
N VAL A 101 2.61 1.08 -5.13
CA VAL A 101 3.07 0.63 -3.81
C VAL A 101 3.01 -0.89 -3.73
N VAL A 102 4.15 -1.54 -3.57
CA VAL A 102 4.29 -2.97 -3.29
C VAL A 102 4.41 -3.15 -1.79
N CYS A 103 3.45 -3.81 -1.15
CA CYS A 103 3.45 -4.06 0.28
C CYS A 103 4.11 -5.41 0.60
N ALA A 104 5.23 -5.40 1.30
CA ALA A 104 5.95 -6.57 1.78
C ALA A 104 5.59 -6.84 3.25
N ILE A 105 4.63 -7.73 3.48
CA ILE A 105 4.05 -8.04 4.80
C ILE A 105 4.95 -9.04 5.53
N ASN A 106 5.82 -8.54 6.39
CA ASN A 106 6.83 -9.34 7.09
C ASN A 106 6.31 -10.10 8.32
N GLY A 107 5.12 -9.75 8.83
CA GLY A 107 4.53 -10.34 10.04
C GLY A 107 3.05 -10.01 10.17
N ALA A 108 2.54 -10.05 11.40
CA ALA A 108 1.13 -9.74 11.66
C ALA A 108 0.79 -8.30 11.23
N ALA A 109 -0.27 -8.15 10.43
CA ALA A 109 -0.85 -6.89 9.99
C ALA A 109 -2.33 -6.87 10.43
N LEU A 110 -2.60 -6.19 11.55
CA LEU A 110 -3.89 -6.24 12.23
C LEU A 110 -4.55 -4.86 12.21
N GLY A 111 -5.86 -4.82 12.06
CA GLY A 111 -6.62 -3.58 12.09
C GLY A 111 -6.08 -2.53 11.10
N SER A 112 -5.45 -1.48 11.62
CA SER A 112 -4.77 -0.45 10.80
C SER A 112 -3.67 -1.05 9.90
N GLY A 113 -2.97 -2.10 10.35
CA GLY A 113 -1.97 -2.79 9.53
C GLY A 113 -2.60 -3.48 8.32
N LEU A 114 -3.75 -4.13 8.49
CA LEU A 114 -4.51 -4.69 7.39
C LEU A 114 -5.00 -3.58 6.45
N ALA A 115 -5.49 -2.46 7.01
CA ALA A 115 -5.96 -1.33 6.20
C ALA A 115 -4.84 -0.72 5.34
N MET A 116 -3.61 -0.59 5.88
CA MET A 116 -2.44 -0.14 5.10
C MET A 116 -2.08 -1.13 3.98
N ALA A 117 -2.03 -2.44 4.29
CA ALA A 117 -1.83 -3.46 3.26
C ALA A 117 -2.91 -3.37 2.17
N ALA A 118 -4.19 -3.30 2.55
CA ALA A 118 -5.30 -3.20 1.61
C ALA A 118 -5.36 -1.88 0.81
N SER A 119 -4.64 -0.85 1.24
CA SER A 119 -4.49 0.42 0.52
C SER A 119 -3.34 0.39 -0.50
N SER A 120 -2.49 -0.64 -0.47
CA SER A 120 -1.39 -0.84 -1.41
C SER A 120 -1.86 -1.50 -2.71
N ASP A 121 -1.01 -1.47 -3.75
CA ASP A 121 -1.36 -1.96 -5.09
C ASP A 121 -1.06 -3.46 -5.27
N VAL A 122 0.08 -3.94 -4.76
CA VAL A 122 0.51 -5.34 -4.87
C VAL A 122 0.96 -5.83 -3.49
N LEU A 123 0.49 -6.99 -3.07
CA LEU A 123 0.77 -7.55 -1.75
C LEU A 123 1.62 -8.81 -1.85
N ILE A 124 2.68 -8.87 -1.05
CA ILE A 124 3.54 -10.05 -0.87
C ILE A 124 3.57 -10.38 0.61
N ALA A 125 3.39 -11.64 0.97
CA ALA A 125 3.43 -12.10 2.35
C ALA A 125 4.67 -12.93 2.67
N SER A 126 5.22 -12.73 3.85
CA SER A 126 6.06 -13.74 4.50
C SER A 126 5.20 -14.91 4.98
N GLU A 127 5.75 -16.12 5.06
CA GLU A 127 5.12 -17.26 5.75
C GLU A 127 4.77 -16.97 7.21
N LYS A 128 5.39 -15.95 7.81
CA LYS A 128 5.10 -15.46 9.17
C LYS A 128 4.02 -14.37 9.21
N ALA A 129 3.54 -13.94 8.04
CA ALA A 129 2.51 -12.91 7.95
C ALA A 129 1.13 -13.45 8.35
N SER A 130 0.31 -12.54 8.84
CA SER A 130 -1.13 -12.78 8.98
C SER A 130 -1.89 -11.46 8.85
N LEU A 131 -3.09 -11.51 8.27
CA LEU A 131 -4.04 -10.41 8.23
C LEU A 131 -5.22 -10.68 9.17
N GLY A 132 -5.69 -9.65 9.89
CA GLY A 132 -6.82 -9.82 10.81
C GLY A 132 -7.48 -8.51 11.21
N LEU A 133 -8.73 -8.62 11.71
CA LEU A 133 -9.53 -7.51 12.25
C LEU A 133 -9.94 -7.85 13.69
N PRO A 134 -9.02 -7.75 14.68
CA PRO A 134 -9.30 -8.13 16.07
C PRO A 134 -10.01 -7.03 16.86
N GLU A 135 -10.50 -5.99 16.22
CA GLU A 135 -11.15 -4.84 16.86
C GLU A 135 -12.33 -5.24 17.76
N VAL A 136 -13.05 -6.30 17.40
CA VAL A 136 -14.18 -6.83 18.20
C VAL A 136 -13.74 -7.28 19.59
N ASP A 137 -12.50 -7.77 19.76
CA ASP A 137 -11.96 -8.23 21.04
C ASP A 137 -11.74 -7.08 22.04
N VAL A 138 -11.66 -5.84 21.53
CA VAL A 138 -11.45 -4.63 22.34
C VAL A 138 -12.60 -3.62 22.21
N GLY A 139 -13.77 -4.07 21.73
CA GLY A 139 -14.98 -3.26 21.64
C GLY A 139 -14.89 -2.13 20.61
N LEU A 140 -14.09 -2.31 19.56
CA LEU A 140 -13.91 -1.37 18.48
C LEU A 140 -14.40 -1.92 17.13
N LEU A 141 -14.44 -1.05 16.16
CA LEU A 141 -14.65 -1.38 14.74
C LEU A 141 -13.65 -0.60 13.90
N GLY A 142 -13.03 -1.26 12.93
CA GLY A 142 -12.08 -0.62 12.02
C GLY A 142 -11.66 -1.53 10.87
N GLY A 143 -11.15 -0.92 9.78
CA GLY A 143 -10.54 -1.64 8.65
C GLY A 143 -11.48 -2.46 7.76
N CYS A 144 -12.75 -2.63 8.09
CA CYS A 144 -13.68 -3.50 7.34
C CYS A 144 -13.83 -3.07 5.88
N ARG A 145 -13.98 -1.77 5.57
CA ARG A 145 -14.12 -1.30 4.19
C ARG A 145 -12.85 -1.56 3.36
N HIS A 146 -11.67 -1.42 3.97
CA HIS A 146 -10.40 -1.77 3.34
C HIS A 146 -10.31 -3.28 3.09
N ALA A 147 -10.67 -4.11 4.08
CA ALA A 147 -10.66 -5.57 3.96
C ALA A 147 -11.63 -6.10 2.89
N MET A 148 -12.70 -5.37 2.56
CA MET A 148 -13.61 -5.71 1.45
C MET A 148 -12.92 -5.75 0.08
N ARG A 149 -11.79 -5.08 -0.08
CA ARG A 149 -10.99 -5.13 -1.31
C ARG A 149 -10.26 -6.47 -1.46
N LEU A 150 -9.99 -7.15 -0.34
CA LEU A 150 -9.13 -8.33 -0.29
C LEU A 150 -9.89 -9.64 -0.06
N PHE A 151 -11.01 -9.60 0.63
CA PHE A 151 -11.69 -10.80 1.10
C PHE A 151 -13.13 -10.88 0.62
N SER A 152 -13.57 -12.10 0.32
CA SER A 152 -14.96 -12.40 0.00
C SER A 152 -15.88 -12.11 1.20
N HIS A 153 -17.17 -11.92 0.92
CA HIS A 153 -18.19 -11.52 1.90
C HIS A 153 -18.18 -12.38 3.19
N SER A 154 -18.22 -13.71 3.05
CA SER A 154 -18.27 -14.62 4.22
C SER A 154 -16.95 -14.62 5.01
N ARG A 155 -15.79 -14.60 4.32
CA ARG A 155 -14.48 -14.59 4.95
C ARG A 155 -14.29 -13.29 5.77
N LEU A 156 -14.58 -12.16 5.18
CA LEU A 156 -14.49 -10.87 5.87
C LEU A 156 -15.37 -10.81 7.12
N ARG A 157 -16.64 -11.23 7.01
CA ARG A 157 -17.56 -11.23 8.15
C ARG A 157 -17.08 -12.11 9.29
N ARG A 158 -16.54 -13.30 8.97
CA ARG A 158 -15.93 -14.16 9.98
C ARG A 158 -14.73 -13.47 10.63
N MET A 159 -13.84 -12.84 9.88
CA MET A 159 -12.71 -12.09 10.43
C MET A 159 -13.17 -10.97 11.37
N ALA A 160 -14.08 -10.12 10.91
CA ALA A 160 -14.54 -8.95 11.65
C ALA A 160 -15.38 -9.30 12.89
N LEU A 161 -16.16 -10.40 12.85
CA LEU A 161 -17.06 -10.80 13.93
C LEU A 161 -16.41 -11.72 14.97
N THR A 162 -15.25 -12.29 14.67
CA THR A 162 -14.58 -13.27 15.56
C THR A 162 -13.13 -12.91 15.89
N GLY A 163 -12.58 -11.83 15.31
CA GLY A 163 -11.15 -11.52 15.45
C GLY A 163 -10.22 -12.50 14.72
N MET A 164 -10.77 -13.42 13.90
CA MET A 164 -9.99 -14.44 13.19
C MET A 164 -8.90 -13.81 12.32
N ARG A 165 -7.71 -14.40 12.37
CA ARG A 165 -6.58 -14.06 11.50
C ARG A 165 -6.46 -15.08 10.37
N VAL A 166 -5.97 -14.62 9.23
CA VAL A 166 -5.67 -15.43 8.04
C VAL A 166 -4.16 -15.39 7.85
N ASP A 167 -3.51 -16.54 7.85
CA ASP A 167 -2.05 -16.66 7.69
C ASP A 167 -1.60 -16.50 6.24
N GLY A 168 -0.27 -16.35 6.05
CA GLY A 168 0.33 -16.09 4.74
C GLY A 168 0.02 -17.13 3.68
N ALA A 169 0.01 -18.41 4.05
CA ALA A 169 -0.30 -19.51 3.11
C ALA A 169 -1.75 -19.44 2.64
N GLU A 170 -2.69 -19.21 3.56
CA GLU A 170 -4.11 -19.06 3.23
C GLU A 170 -4.37 -17.74 2.46
N LEU A 171 -3.65 -16.65 2.76
CA LEU A 171 -3.72 -15.42 1.96
C LEU A 171 -3.35 -15.67 0.51
N TYR A 172 -2.29 -16.43 0.25
CA TYR A 172 -1.88 -16.81 -1.09
C TYR A 172 -2.92 -17.73 -1.76
N ARG A 173 -3.42 -18.75 -1.04
CA ARG A 173 -4.47 -19.65 -1.56
C ARG A 173 -5.75 -18.89 -1.94
N LEU A 174 -6.07 -17.82 -1.23
CA LEU A 174 -7.25 -16.98 -1.50
C LEU A 174 -7.01 -15.94 -2.61
N GLY A 175 -5.78 -15.81 -3.12
CA GLY A 175 -5.42 -14.77 -4.10
C GLY A 175 -5.39 -13.35 -3.51
N VAL A 176 -5.20 -13.24 -2.18
CA VAL A 176 -5.05 -11.93 -1.51
C VAL A 176 -3.65 -11.37 -1.69
N VAL A 177 -2.66 -12.24 -1.77
CA VAL A 177 -1.25 -11.88 -2.01
C VAL A 177 -0.72 -12.60 -3.25
N GLU A 178 0.17 -11.94 -3.99
CA GLU A 178 0.80 -12.48 -5.21
C GLU A 178 1.83 -13.57 -4.92
N ALA A 179 2.39 -13.59 -3.71
CA ALA A 179 3.29 -14.64 -3.26
C ALA A 179 3.28 -14.74 -1.74
N CYS A 180 3.50 -15.96 -1.22
CA CYS A 180 3.83 -16.25 0.17
C CYS A 180 5.19 -16.95 0.18
N VAL A 181 6.18 -16.33 0.82
CA VAL A 181 7.58 -16.76 0.74
C VAL A 181 8.23 -16.83 2.13
N PRO A 182 9.33 -17.58 2.29
CA PRO A 182 10.13 -17.55 3.52
C PRO A 182 10.54 -16.11 3.91
N PRO A 183 10.71 -15.81 5.21
CA PRO A 183 11.00 -14.44 5.67
C PRO A 183 12.18 -13.78 4.96
N GLU A 184 13.26 -14.53 4.73
CA GLU A 184 14.47 -14.06 4.05
C GLU A 184 14.26 -13.75 2.57
N ALA A 185 13.27 -14.36 1.93
CA ALA A 185 12.93 -14.16 0.52
C ALA A 185 11.92 -13.01 0.30
N LEU A 186 11.32 -12.46 1.37
CA LEU A 186 10.26 -11.46 1.27
C LEU A 186 10.72 -10.20 0.54
N MET A 187 11.77 -9.56 1.03
CA MET A 187 12.29 -8.33 0.42
C MET A 187 12.87 -8.56 -0.97
N PRO A 188 13.67 -9.62 -1.24
CA PRO A 188 14.05 -9.96 -2.61
C PRO A 188 12.88 -10.07 -3.57
N LYS A 189 11.77 -10.75 -3.18
CA LYS A 189 10.59 -10.89 -4.03
C LYS A 189 9.83 -9.58 -4.24
N ALA A 190 9.67 -8.77 -3.21
CA ALA A 190 9.04 -7.45 -3.32
C ALA A 190 9.86 -6.51 -4.23
N LEU A 191 11.18 -6.51 -4.10
CA LEU A 191 12.09 -5.72 -4.94
C LEU A 191 12.13 -6.20 -6.39
N GLU A 192 12.01 -7.50 -6.66
CA GLU A 192 11.86 -8.05 -8.02
C GLU A 192 10.65 -7.43 -8.73
N ILE A 193 9.49 -7.45 -8.08
CA ILE A 193 8.26 -6.87 -8.62
C ILE A 193 8.39 -5.35 -8.77
N ALA A 194 8.92 -4.68 -7.74
CA ALA A 194 9.12 -3.24 -7.77
C ALA A 194 10.05 -2.81 -8.92
N ARG A 195 11.16 -3.51 -9.14
CA ARG A 195 12.06 -3.23 -10.28
C ARG A 195 11.40 -3.48 -11.63
N THR A 196 10.56 -4.50 -11.73
CA THR A 196 9.75 -4.75 -12.93
C THR A 196 8.80 -3.58 -13.20
N ILE A 197 8.11 -3.05 -12.20
CA ILE A 197 7.26 -1.86 -12.33
C ILE A 197 8.12 -0.65 -12.71
N ALA A 198 9.23 -0.42 -12.02
CA ALA A 198 10.14 0.71 -12.27
C ALA A 198 10.75 0.72 -13.67
N SER A 199 10.83 -0.44 -14.35
CA SER A 199 11.29 -0.56 -15.74
C SER A 199 10.26 -0.11 -16.79
N LYS A 200 9.02 0.13 -16.38
CA LYS A 200 7.95 0.59 -17.26
C LYS A 200 7.94 2.12 -17.34
N SER A 201 7.18 2.66 -18.30
CA SER A 201 6.97 4.11 -18.37
C SER A 201 6.38 4.63 -17.04
N PRO A 202 7.03 5.59 -16.38
CA PRO A 202 6.53 6.15 -15.13
C PRO A 202 5.22 6.93 -15.33
N VAL A 203 4.96 7.47 -16.51
CA VAL A 203 3.67 8.08 -16.84
C VAL A 203 2.58 7.00 -16.88
N SER A 204 2.84 5.91 -17.60
CA SER A 204 1.85 4.83 -17.75
C SER A 204 1.53 4.14 -16.44
N THR A 205 2.52 3.88 -15.58
CA THR A 205 2.29 3.23 -14.28
C THR A 205 1.54 4.15 -13.31
N ARG A 206 1.87 5.45 -13.29
CA ARG A 206 1.16 6.45 -12.48
C ARG A 206 -0.30 6.60 -12.92
N MET A 207 -0.53 6.79 -14.22
CA MET A 207 -1.89 6.93 -14.76
C MET A 207 -2.67 5.62 -14.62
N GLY A 208 -2.03 4.47 -14.80
CA GLY A 208 -2.62 3.16 -14.59
C GLY A 208 -3.11 2.98 -13.14
N LYS A 209 -2.29 3.26 -12.14
CA LYS A 209 -2.70 3.23 -10.73
C LYS A 209 -3.87 4.18 -10.47
N HIS A 210 -3.78 5.44 -10.93
CA HIS A 210 -4.86 6.41 -10.80
C HIS A 210 -6.16 5.88 -11.41
N THR A 211 -6.09 5.35 -12.63
CA THR A 211 -7.25 4.77 -13.33
C THR A 211 -7.87 3.63 -12.52
N LEU A 212 -7.07 2.66 -12.06
CA LEU A 212 -7.53 1.53 -11.25
C LEU A 212 -8.23 2.00 -9.96
N ASN A 213 -7.68 3.02 -9.29
CA ASN A 213 -8.31 3.59 -8.09
C ASN A 213 -9.66 4.25 -8.38
N VAL A 214 -9.79 4.94 -9.52
CA VAL A 214 -11.03 5.65 -9.89
C VAL A 214 -12.11 4.67 -10.32
N ILE A 215 -11.77 3.67 -11.14
CA ILE A 215 -12.76 2.73 -11.70
C ILE A 215 -13.20 1.64 -10.72
N GLU A 216 -12.50 1.47 -9.58
CA GLU A 216 -12.79 0.39 -8.61
C GLU A 216 -14.25 0.34 -8.16
N ASP A 217 -14.88 1.49 -7.99
CA ASP A 217 -16.26 1.61 -7.53
C ASP A 217 -17.26 2.02 -8.66
N MET A 218 -16.79 2.02 -9.93
CA MET A 218 -17.63 2.36 -11.09
C MET A 218 -18.37 1.16 -11.68
N SER A 219 -19.44 1.42 -12.45
CA SER A 219 -20.04 0.38 -13.30
C SER A 219 -19.02 -0.06 -14.36
N LEU A 220 -19.12 -1.32 -14.84
CA LEU A 220 -18.25 -1.82 -15.93
C LEU A 220 -18.26 -0.88 -17.15
N ARG A 221 -19.42 -0.36 -17.52
CA ARG A 221 -19.57 0.53 -18.68
C ARG A 221 -18.85 1.86 -18.49
N ASP A 222 -19.07 2.51 -17.35
CA ASP A 222 -18.51 3.84 -17.09
C ASP A 222 -17.01 3.75 -16.77
N GLY A 223 -16.61 2.72 -16.02
CA GLY A 223 -15.20 2.46 -15.71
C GLY A 223 -14.38 2.18 -16.98
N TYR A 224 -14.90 1.34 -17.90
CA TYR A 224 -14.18 1.08 -19.15
C TYR A 224 -14.09 2.33 -20.06
N ARG A 225 -15.13 3.18 -20.08
CA ARG A 225 -15.07 4.47 -20.79
C ARG A 225 -13.98 5.37 -20.19
N TYR A 226 -13.90 5.48 -18.87
CA TYR A 226 -12.86 6.24 -18.19
C TYR A 226 -11.46 5.70 -18.52
N GLU A 227 -11.27 4.38 -18.50
CA GLU A 227 -10.01 3.72 -18.87
C GLU A 227 -9.59 4.05 -20.32
N GLN A 228 -10.54 4.06 -21.28
CA GLN A 228 -10.28 4.43 -22.67
C GLN A 228 -9.83 5.90 -22.80
N ASP A 229 -10.43 6.82 -22.02
CA ASP A 229 -10.01 8.22 -21.99
C ASP A 229 -8.58 8.37 -21.46
N MET A 230 -8.22 7.61 -20.41
CA MET A 230 -6.85 7.58 -19.89
C MET A 230 -5.87 6.96 -20.88
N THR A 231 -6.26 5.92 -21.60
CA THR A 231 -5.45 5.31 -22.68
C THR A 231 -5.18 6.34 -23.80
N ALA A 232 -6.17 7.13 -24.18
CA ALA A 232 -6.00 8.19 -25.17
C ALA A 232 -5.04 9.31 -24.70
N GLN A 233 -5.03 9.61 -23.39
CA GLN A 233 -4.08 10.57 -22.80
C GLN A 233 -2.66 10.00 -22.76
N ILE A 234 -2.47 8.76 -22.31
CA ILE A 234 -1.16 8.08 -22.30
C ILE A 234 -0.58 8.04 -23.71
N GLY A 235 -1.38 7.73 -24.74
CA GLY A 235 -0.95 7.64 -26.13
C GLY A 235 -0.35 8.94 -26.71
N LYS A 236 -0.56 10.08 -26.06
CA LYS A 236 0.01 11.39 -26.47
C LYS A 236 1.39 11.67 -25.87
N THR A 237 1.87 10.85 -24.95
CA THR A 237 3.14 11.04 -24.22
C THR A 237 4.36 10.63 -25.04
N ASP A 238 5.52 11.20 -24.70
CA ASP A 238 6.79 10.80 -25.31
C ASP A 238 7.15 9.36 -24.99
N ASP A 239 6.87 8.92 -23.76
CA ASP A 239 7.09 7.56 -23.31
C ASP A 239 6.26 6.53 -24.12
N ALA A 240 5.01 6.88 -24.50
CA ALA A 240 4.19 6.00 -25.34
C ALA A 240 4.77 5.88 -26.76
N ARG A 241 5.25 6.99 -27.33
CA ARG A 241 5.93 6.99 -28.62
C ARG A 241 7.23 6.17 -28.58
N GLU A 242 8.01 6.34 -27.52
CA GLU A 242 9.23 5.54 -27.29
C GLU A 242 8.92 4.05 -27.15
N ALA A 243 7.89 3.68 -26.37
CA ALA A 243 7.48 2.28 -26.21
C ALA A 243 7.14 1.62 -27.55
N GLN A 244 6.36 2.31 -28.40
CA GLN A 244 5.98 1.81 -29.72
C GLN A 244 7.20 1.68 -30.66
N ARG A 245 8.10 2.67 -30.67
CA ARG A 245 9.32 2.65 -31.47
C ARG A 245 10.25 1.52 -31.01
N ALA A 246 10.51 1.42 -29.71
CA ALA A 246 11.37 0.38 -29.15
C ALA A 246 10.84 -1.03 -29.42
N PHE A 247 9.51 -1.22 -29.38
CA PHE A 247 8.86 -2.47 -29.74
C PHE A 247 9.09 -2.83 -31.22
N ALA A 248 8.89 -1.87 -32.12
CA ALA A 248 9.12 -2.10 -33.55
C ALA A 248 10.60 -2.41 -33.86
N GLU A 249 11.52 -1.75 -33.15
CA GLU A 249 12.99 -1.92 -33.30
C GLU A 249 13.53 -3.12 -32.49
N LYS A 250 12.69 -3.83 -31.73
CA LYS A 250 13.07 -4.98 -30.85
C LYS A 250 14.20 -4.64 -29.87
N ARG A 251 14.17 -3.45 -29.29
CA ARG A 251 15.11 -3.00 -28.24
C ARG A 251 14.39 -2.63 -26.95
N ALA A 252 15.15 -2.48 -25.87
CA ALA A 252 14.61 -1.93 -24.64
C ALA A 252 14.25 -0.44 -24.82
N PRO A 253 13.09 0.00 -24.28
CA PRO A 253 12.71 1.41 -24.27
C PRO A 253 13.53 2.22 -23.26
N VAL A 254 13.69 3.51 -23.53
CA VAL A 254 14.28 4.47 -22.60
C VAL A 254 13.23 5.51 -22.23
N PHE A 255 12.65 5.37 -21.04
CA PHE A 255 11.56 6.22 -20.58
C PHE A 255 12.07 7.46 -19.86
N THR A 256 11.48 8.61 -20.15
CA THR A 256 11.82 9.92 -19.57
C THR A 256 10.76 10.45 -18.60
N GLY A 257 9.58 9.85 -18.58
CA GLY A 257 8.49 10.27 -17.71
C GLY A 257 7.65 11.42 -18.30
N ARG A 258 7.69 11.60 -19.59
CA ARG A 258 7.00 12.69 -20.31
C ARG A 258 6.07 12.20 -21.39
#